data_58419ba7b6f6375f0face617c206bab7
#
_entry.id   58419ba7b6f6375f0face617c206bab7
#
_cell.length_a   1.000
_cell.length_b   1.000
_cell.length_c   1.000
_cell.angle_alpha   90.00
_cell.angle_beta   90.00
_cell.angle_gamma   90.00
#
_symmetry.space_group_name_H-M   'P 1'
#
loop_
_entity.id
_entity.type
_entity.pdbx_description
1 polymer ?
#
loop_
_entity_poly.entity_id
_entity_poly.type
_entity_poly.pdbx_seq_one_letter_code
_entity_poly.pdbx_strand_id
1 'polypeptide(L)'
;MSSSRRRHARSPPAAPLDDDDLLSEILLRLPPQPSSLPRASLVCKRWRGLVSDPGFFRRFRLRHRRNPPLLGFFDRYGAPFRPALKAPNRVPPERFSLQHDEDEMHSFSHGCRHGLVLISLLKRHQVLVWDPVTGDQHRIPFPPPFDTATALVNAAVLRDAGDVQHFQVVLAVAGTDAEYHTRALACMYSSKTGLWGNLVSTPIPYQANGYRIPTLVYTDDAVLDGDSLYWKLVGNLIGILEFDLKKQTLAVIQVPVDILEGNSLQVMRAEGGGLGLLFVSNSDYTARLWKRKTNRHGVASWELARSIDLGKLLSLEPEEKRPLMILGYAEQNNAVFLWTVIGVLMIQLESLKFKKLFKTMTFSHYHPFESVYSAGNSMPYIVGTTKPGYFSI
;
A
#
# COMPACT_ATOMS: atom_id res chain seq x y z
N MET A 1 29.87 -60.29 47.79
CA MET A 1 29.89 -59.70 46.43
C MET A 1 28.76 -58.67 46.38
N SER A 2 29.12 -57.40 46.55
CA SER A 2 28.16 -56.29 46.56
C SER A 2 28.21 -55.59 45.19
N SER A 3 27.12 -55.69 44.43
CA SER A 3 27.00 -55.08 43.09
C SER A 3 26.49 -53.66 43.25
N SER A 4 27.39 -52.71 43.09
CA SER A 4 27.06 -51.26 43.06
C SER A 4 26.38 -50.88 41.72
N ARG A 5 25.05 -50.69 41.75
CA ARG A 5 24.31 -50.10 40.65
C ARG A 5 24.64 -48.61 40.54
N ARG A 6 25.45 -48.23 39.53
CA ARG A 6 25.61 -46.84 39.10
C ARG A 6 24.26 -46.30 38.62
N ARG A 7 23.69 -45.38 39.38
CA ARG A 7 22.56 -44.53 38.91
C ARG A 7 23.09 -43.63 37.81
N HIS A 8 22.61 -43.82 36.58
CA HIS A 8 22.79 -42.83 35.53
C HIS A 8 22.04 -41.54 35.97
N ALA A 9 22.81 -40.52 36.24
CA ALA A 9 22.28 -39.15 36.41
C ALA A 9 21.62 -38.76 35.07
N ARG A 10 20.30 -38.57 35.07
CA ARG A 10 19.61 -37.93 33.94
C ARG A 10 20.17 -36.52 33.81
N SER A 11 20.73 -36.20 32.65
CA SER A 11 21.09 -34.82 32.30
C SER A 11 19.88 -33.93 32.54
N PRO A 12 20.07 -32.73 33.12
CA PRO A 12 18.98 -31.79 33.28
C PRO A 12 18.34 -31.52 31.92
N PRO A 13 17.00 -31.36 31.83
CA PRO A 13 16.35 -31.03 30.58
C PRO A 13 16.99 -29.78 29.99
N ALA A 14 17.36 -29.83 28.71
CA ALA A 14 17.93 -28.70 28.00
C ALA A 14 17.02 -27.49 28.19
N ALA A 15 17.64 -26.32 28.44
CA ALA A 15 16.85 -25.10 28.59
C ALA A 15 16.06 -24.86 27.28
N PRO A 16 14.82 -24.33 27.32
CA PRO A 16 13.99 -24.12 26.11
C PRO A 16 14.68 -23.32 25.00
N LEU A 17 15.67 -22.51 25.35
CA LEU A 17 16.43 -21.73 24.38
C LEU A 17 17.63 -22.51 23.80
N ASP A 18 17.89 -23.75 24.24
CA ASP A 18 18.93 -24.61 23.68
C ASP A 18 18.43 -25.46 22.48
N ASP A 19 17.13 -25.49 22.26
CA ASP A 19 16.47 -26.07 21.09
C ASP A 19 16.32 -25.03 19.99
N ASP A 20 16.87 -25.29 18.78
CA ASP A 20 16.82 -24.36 17.64
C ASP A 20 15.42 -24.19 17.09
N ASP A 21 14.59 -25.22 17.10
CA ASP A 21 13.22 -25.15 16.61
C ASP A 21 12.36 -24.27 17.53
N LEU A 22 12.48 -24.50 18.84
CA LEU A 22 11.77 -23.71 19.84
C LEU A 22 12.26 -22.27 19.84
N LEU A 23 13.56 -22.04 19.77
CA LEU A 23 14.14 -20.70 19.65
C LEU A 23 13.65 -19.98 18.39
N SER A 24 13.62 -20.69 17.26
CA SER A 24 13.10 -20.14 15.99
C SER A 24 11.62 -19.71 16.14
N GLU A 25 10.79 -20.53 16.78
CA GLU A 25 9.38 -20.19 17.04
C GLU A 25 9.22 -18.97 17.96
N ILE A 26 10.09 -18.82 18.95
CA ILE A 26 10.12 -17.63 19.83
C ILE A 26 10.51 -16.38 19.01
N LEU A 27 11.57 -16.47 18.22
CA LEU A 27 12.06 -15.35 17.40
C LEU A 27 11.06 -14.92 16.32
N LEU A 28 10.29 -15.87 15.75
CA LEU A 28 9.20 -15.56 14.82
C LEU A 28 8.07 -14.74 15.44
N ARG A 29 7.95 -14.71 16.77
CA ARG A 29 6.94 -13.91 17.51
C ARG A 29 7.39 -12.50 17.86
N LEU A 30 8.65 -12.16 17.60
CA LEU A 30 9.12 -10.79 17.79
C LEU A 30 8.28 -9.81 16.96
N PRO A 31 8.05 -8.59 17.46
CA PRO A 31 7.37 -7.56 16.68
C PRO A 31 8.06 -7.33 15.32
N PRO A 32 7.33 -7.09 14.22
CA PRO A 32 7.92 -6.93 12.89
C PRO A 32 8.60 -5.56 12.68
N GLN A 33 9.14 -4.98 13.74
CA GLN A 33 9.84 -3.71 13.67
C GLN A 33 11.25 -3.88 13.05
N PRO A 34 11.75 -2.92 12.26
CA PRO A 34 13.05 -3.00 11.61
C PRO A 34 14.23 -3.36 12.52
N SER A 35 14.19 -2.94 13.79
CA SER A 35 15.27 -3.22 14.76
C SER A 35 15.12 -4.54 15.53
N SER A 36 14.01 -5.27 15.39
CA SER A 36 13.75 -6.46 16.24
C SER A 36 14.73 -7.59 15.96
N LEU A 37 14.83 -8.03 14.70
CA LEU A 37 15.76 -9.10 14.32
C LEU A 37 17.24 -8.66 14.45
N PRO A 38 17.67 -7.44 14.06
CA PRO A 38 19.01 -6.95 14.35
C PRO A 38 19.39 -7.01 15.84
N ARG A 39 18.48 -6.62 16.73
CA ARG A 39 18.72 -6.73 18.18
C ARG A 39 18.85 -8.17 18.64
N ALA A 40 17.99 -9.06 18.16
CA ALA A 40 18.09 -10.49 18.45
C ALA A 40 19.43 -11.07 17.97
N SER A 41 19.96 -10.63 16.82
CA SER A 41 21.24 -11.08 16.28
C SER A 41 22.46 -10.70 17.14
N LEU A 42 22.33 -9.73 18.03
CA LEU A 42 23.41 -9.29 18.95
C LEU A 42 23.52 -10.15 20.20
N VAL A 43 22.55 -11.02 20.49
CA VAL A 43 22.55 -11.84 21.71
C VAL A 43 23.70 -12.86 21.70
N CYS A 44 23.83 -13.64 20.62
CA CYS A 44 24.93 -14.58 20.42
C CYS A 44 25.05 -15.00 18.95
N LYS A 45 26.15 -15.73 18.61
CA LYS A 45 26.39 -16.24 17.24
C LYS A 45 25.29 -17.15 16.74
N ARG A 46 24.71 -17.98 17.61
CA ARG A 46 23.62 -18.90 17.28
C ARG A 46 22.35 -18.14 16.88
N TRP A 47 21.93 -17.16 17.66
CA TRP A 47 20.78 -16.31 17.34
C TRP A 47 20.99 -15.55 16.02
N ARG A 48 22.20 -15.03 15.82
CA ARG A 48 22.58 -14.39 14.56
C ARG A 48 22.42 -15.34 13.38
N GLY A 49 22.91 -16.58 13.49
CA GLY A 49 22.76 -17.58 12.44
C GLY A 49 21.29 -17.82 12.08
N LEU A 50 20.43 -18.02 13.08
CA LEU A 50 19.00 -18.25 12.87
C LEU A 50 18.31 -17.06 12.18
N VAL A 51 18.48 -15.82 12.68
CA VAL A 51 17.77 -14.67 12.11
C VAL A 51 18.34 -14.22 10.76
N SER A 52 19.56 -14.64 10.41
CA SER A 52 20.19 -14.38 9.11
C SER A 52 19.83 -15.43 8.06
N ASP A 53 19.18 -16.54 8.45
CA ASP A 53 18.72 -17.56 7.51
C ASP A 53 17.62 -17.01 6.60
N PRO A 54 17.75 -17.10 5.26
CA PRO A 54 16.72 -16.64 4.33
C PRO A 54 15.37 -17.35 4.52
N GLY A 55 15.39 -18.64 4.90
CA GLY A 55 14.17 -19.42 5.19
C GLY A 55 13.45 -18.90 6.44
N PHE A 56 14.21 -18.56 7.50
CA PHE A 56 13.65 -17.93 8.69
C PHE A 56 13.03 -16.57 8.36
N PHE A 57 13.73 -15.72 7.62
CA PHE A 57 13.22 -14.39 7.27
C PHE A 57 11.96 -14.46 6.41
N ARG A 58 11.88 -15.42 5.48
CA ARG A 58 10.67 -15.67 4.70
C ARG A 58 9.50 -16.06 5.60
N ARG A 59 9.69 -16.97 6.57
CA ARG A 59 8.66 -17.34 7.56
C ARG A 59 8.24 -16.14 8.41
N PHE A 60 9.20 -15.31 8.83
CA PHE A 60 8.94 -14.09 9.59
C PHE A 60 8.08 -13.09 8.80
N ARG A 61 8.41 -12.83 7.52
CA ARG A 61 7.59 -12.00 6.62
C ARG A 61 6.17 -12.55 6.46
N LEU A 62 6.01 -13.85 6.23
CA LEU A 62 4.71 -14.50 6.08
C LEU A 62 3.86 -14.38 7.34
N ARG A 63 4.45 -14.62 8.52
CA ARG A 63 3.74 -14.51 9.79
C ARG A 63 3.19 -13.11 10.05
N HIS A 64 3.97 -12.09 9.74
CA HIS A 64 3.64 -10.69 10.02
C HIS A 64 2.98 -9.97 8.85
N ARG A 65 2.67 -10.66 7.75
CA ARG A 65 2.10 -10.08 6.54
C ARG A 65 0.77 -9.37 6.76
N ARG A 66 -0.03 -9.82 7.74
CA ARG A 66 -1.36 -9.23 8.01
C ARG A 66 -1.32 -7.93 8.78
N ASN A 67 -0.24 -7.69 9.52
CA ASN A 67 -0.02 -6.47 10.32
C ASN A 67 1.43 -5.99 10.16
N PRO A 68 1.86 -5.65 8.95
CA PRO A 68 3.20 -5.13 8.72
C PRO A 68 3.31 -3.70 9.29
N PRO A 69 4.48 -3.28 9.74
CA PRO A 69 4.68 -1.89 10.13
C PRO A 69 4.62 -0.97 8.91
N LEU A 70 4.08 0.22 9.11
CA LEU A 70 4.22 1.31 8.16
C LEU A 70 5.66 1.83 8.21
N LEU A 71 6.47 1.50 7.21
CA LEU A 71 7.87 1.91 7.14
C LEU A 71 8.03 3.37 6.70
N GLY A 72 7.17 3.83 5.79
CA GLY A 72 7.20 5.17 5.23
C GLY A 72 6.28 5.30 4.02
N PHE A 73 6.66 6.19 3.11
CA PHE A 73 5.85 6.55 1.95
C PHE A 73 6.69 6.69 0.71
N PHE A 74 6.16 6.31 -0.44
CA PHE A 74 6.62 6.72 -1.76
C PHE A 74 5.74 7.85 -2.27
N ASP A 75 6.34 8.82 -2.92
CA ASP A 75 5.62 9.87 -3.62
C ASP A 75 5.18 9.37 -5.00
N ARG A 76 4.03 9.84 -5.46
CA ARG A 76 3.51 9.48 -6.79
C ARG A 76 4.48 9.78 -7.93
N TYR A 77 5.24 10.86 -7.83
CA TYR A 77 6.12 11.37 -8.90
C TYR A 77 7.59 10.96 -8.73
N GLY A 78 7.87 9.90 -7.98
CA GLY A 78 9.22 9.35 -7.88
C GLY A 78 10.16 10.08 -6.92
N ALA A 79 9.61 10.91 -6.02
CA ALA A 79 10.42 11.50 -4.96
C ALA A 79 11.01 10.41 -4.03
N PRO A 80 12.12 10.71 -3.32
CA PRO A 80 12.75 9.75 -2.43
C PRO A 80 11.78 9.20 -1.38
N PHE A 81 12.00 7.94 -0.99
CA PHE A 81 11.26 7.31 0.12
C PHE A 81 11.33 8.18 1.38
N ARG A 82 10.17 8.44 1.98
CA ARG A 82 10.05 9.22 3.23
C ARG A 82 9.75 8.29 4.41
N PRO A 83 10.69 8.09 5.35
CA PRO A 83 10.47 7.20 6.49
C PRO A 83 9.44 7.75 7.47
N ALA A 84 8.52 6.89 7.93
CA ALA A 84 7.51 7.21 8.95
C ALA A 84 7.98 6.87 10.38
N LEU A 85 8.94 5.94 10.52
CA LEU A 85 9.43 5.49 11.82
C LEU A 85 10.60 6.34 12.31
N LYS A 86 10.71 6.46 13.65
CA LYS A 86 11.86 7.08 14.32
C LYS A 86 12.91 6.03 14.67
N ALA A 87 14.13 6.47 14.97
CA ALA A 87 15.16 5.60 15.53
C ALA A 87 14.62 4.83 16.75
N PRO A 88 14.98 3.55 16.93
CA PRO A 88 15.92 2.74 16.14
C PRO A 88 15.29 2.04 14.91
N ASN A 89 14.00 2.26 14.64
CA ASN A 89 13.25 1.60 13.57
C ASN A 89 13.23 2.40 12.25
N ARG A 90 13.87 3.56 12.21
CA ARG A 90 13.93 4.39 11.02
C ARG A 90 14.68 3.68 9.90
N VAL A 91 14.04 3.53 8.74
CA VAL A 91 14.69 3.04 7.52
C VAL A 91 15.30 4.22 6.79
N PRO A 92 16.60 4.20 6.45
CA PRO A 92 17.21 5.27 5.66
C PRO A 92 16.55 5.40 4.29
N PRO A 93 16.29 6.63 3.78
CA PRO A 93 15.66 6.83 2.47
C PRO A 93 16.39 6.14 1.31
N GLU A 94 17.72 6.12 1.36
CA GLU A 94 18.59 5.55 0.34
C GLU A 94 18.43 4.04 0.20
N ARG A 95 17.86 3.39 1.22
CA ARG A 95 17.62 1.94 1.24
C ARG A 95 16.53 1.51 0.25
N PHE A 96 15.58 2.38 0.00
CA PHE A 96 14.47 2.17 -0.92
C PHE A 96 14.56 3.18 -2.06
N SER A 97 15.74 3.27 -2.68
CA SER A 97 15.96 4.09 -3.87
C SER A 97 15.94 3.18 -5.11
N LEU A 98 15.04 3.45 -6.01
CA LEU A 98 15.06 2.86 -7.33
C LEU A 98 16.06 3.65 -8.18
N GLN A 99 17.06 2.97 -8.74
CA GLN A 99 17.96 3.59 -9.71
C GLN A 99 17.17 3.74 -11.02
N HIS A 100 16.92 4.97 -11.41
CA HIS A 100 16.27 5.32 -12.67
C HIS A 100 17.32 5.59 -13.74
N ASP A 101 17.14 4.98 -14.91
CA ASP A 101 17.77 5.46 -16.13
C ASP A 101 17.15 6.81 -16.53
N GLU A 102 17.85 7.65 -17.28
CA GLU A 102 17.33 8.96 -17.73
C GLU A 102 15.99 8.85 -18.48
N ASP A 103 15.73 7.72 -19.12
CA ASP A 103 14.47 7.42 -19.80
C ASP A 103 13.29 7.16 -18.85
N GLU A 104 13.55 6.93 -17.57
CA GLU A 104 12.52 6.63 -16.57
C GLU A 104 12.01 7.88 -15.80
N MET A 105 12.50 9.07 -16.17
CA MET A 105 12.08 10.36 -15.54
C MET A 105 10.58 10.67 -15.64
N HIS A 106 9.82 9.97 -16.50
CA HIS A 106 8.37 10.10 -16.64
C HIS A 106 7.67 8.84 -16.08
N SER A 107 7.96 8.51 -14.84
CA SER A 107 7.33 7.38 -14.14
C SER A 107 6.32 7.87 -13.11
N PHE A 108 5.27 7.07 -12.89
CA PHE A 108 4.27 7.34 -11.84
C PHE A 108 4.09 6.09 -10.99
N SER A 109 4.15 6.25 -9.67
CA SER A 109 3.74 5.20 -8.75
C SER A 109 2.21 5.12 -8.69
N HIS A 110 1.67 3.90 -8.66
CA HIS A 110 0.23 3.61 -8.55
C HIS A 110 -0.17 3.11 -7.17
N GLY A 111 0.81 2.79 -6.32
CA GLY A 111 0.55 2.30 -4.99
C GLY A 111 1.55 1.28 -4.50
N CYS A 112 1.39 0.95 -3.23
CA CYS A 112 2.19 -0.04 -2.54
C CYS A 112 1.27 -1.07 -1.89
N ARG A 113 1.49 -2.36 -2.15
CA ARG A 113 0.73 -3.41 -1.46
C ARG A 113 1.56 -4.68 -1.32
N HIS A 114 1.42 -5.35 -0.18
CA HIS A 114 2.11 -6.59 0.14
C HIS A 114 3.64 -6.52 0.01
N GLY A 115 4.23 -5.35 0.29
CA GLY A 115 5.65 -5.08 0.17
C GLY A 115 6.14 -4.87 -1.26
N LEU A 116 5.23 -4.74 -2.24
CA LEU A 116 5.54 -4.38 -3.63
C LEU A 116 5.14 -2.93 -3.90
N VAL A 117 5.90 -2.28 -4.77
CA VAL A 117 5.61 -0.96 -5.35
C VAL A 117 5.31 -1.16 -6.83
N LEU A 118 4.24 -0.52 -7.31
CA LEU A 118 3.83 -0.58 -8.71
C LEU A 118 4.05 0.77 -9.38
N ILE A 119 4.78 0.77 -10.49
CA ILE A 119 5.21 1.98 -11.20
C ILE A 119 4.92 1.85 -12.69
N SER A 120 4.34 2.86 -13.31
CA SER A 120 4.24 2.96 -14.77
C SER A 120 5.47 3.64 -15.34
N LEU A 121 6.12 2.98 -16.29
CA LEU A 121 7.23 3.50 -17.09
C LEU A 121 6.68 3.94 -18.45
N LEU A 122 6.16 5.17 -18.54
CA LEU A 122 5.37 5.62 -19.69
C LEU A 122 6.15 5.57 -21.00
N LYS A 123 7.39 6.06 -21.03
CA LYS A 123 8.22 6.03 -22.24
C LYS A 123 8.52 4.63 -22.77
N ARG A 124 8.49 3.62 -21.89
CA ARG A 124 8.76 2.22 -22.24
C ARG A 124 7.49 1.40 -22.49
N HIS A 125 6.31 1.99 -22.27
CA HIS A 125 5.03 1.30 -22.31
C HIS A 125 5.01 0.03 -21.43
N GLN A 126 5.52 0.15 -20.19
CA GLN A 126 5.67 -0.95 -19.25
C GLN A 126 5.18 -0.58 -17.86
N VAL A 127 4.78 -1.61 -17.13
CA VAL A 127 4.57 -1.56 -15.68
C VAL A 127 5.76 -2.23 -15.01
N LEU A 128 6.33 -1.58 -14.02
CA LEU A 128 7.38 -2.11 -13.15
C LEU A 128 6.75 -2.53 -11.82
N VAL A 129 6.92 -3.79 -11.44
CA VAL A 129 6.65 -4.31 -10.11
C VAL A 129 7.99 -4.43 -9.39
N TRP A 130 8.14 -3.70 -8.30
CA TRP A 130 9.39 -3.61 -7.54
C TRP A 130 9.18 -4.03 -6.08
N ASP A 131 10.03 -4.91 -5.55
CA ASP A 131 10.15 -5.21 -4.12
C ASP A 131 11.34 -4.41 -3.52
N PRO A 132 11.11 -3.29 -2.82
CA PRO A 132 12.19 -2.47 -2.28
C PRO A 132 13.06 -3.18 -1.24
N VAL A 133 12.53 -4.24 -0.60
CA VAL A 133 13.24 -4.98 0.45
C VAL A 133 14.26 -5.95 -0.14
N THR A 134 13.91 -6.63 -1.24
CA THR A 134 14.81 -7.58 -1.93
C THR A 134 15.57 -6.94 -3.09
N GLY A 135 15.04 -5.86 -3.66
CA GLY A 135 15.55 -5.22 -4.87
C GLY A 135 15.00 -5.83 -6.16
N ASP A 136 14.18 -6.88 -6.07
CA ASP A 136 13.64 -7.57 -7.24
C ASP A 136 12.76 -6.63 -8.10
N GLN A 137 12.92 -6.71 -9.41
CA GLN A 137 12.22 -5.90 -10.39
C GLN A 137 11.64 -6.78 -11.50
N HIS A 138 10.36 -6.59 -11.82
CA HIS A 138 9.68 -7.26 -12.93
C HIS A 138 9.03 -6.22 -13.83
N ARG A 139 9.46 -6.19 -15.10
CA ARG A 139 8.92 -5.29 -16.13
C ARG A 139 7.92 -6.03 -17.00
N ILE A 140 6.72 -5.48 -17.12
CA ILE A 140 5.59 -6.09 -17.81
C ILE A 140 5.13 -5.10 -18.89
N PRO A 141 5.08 -5.45 -20.17
CA PRO A 141 4.54 -4.56 -21.20
C PRO A 141 3.05 -4.31 -20.95
N PHE A 142 2.59 -3.09 -21.24
CA PHE A 142 1.15 -2.80 -21.22
C PHE A 142 0.43 -3.65 -22.26
N PRO A 143 -0.76 -4.19 -21.95
CA PRO A 143 -1.56 -4.87 -22.97
C PRO A 143 -2.16 -3.86 -23.94
N PRO A 144 -2.37 -4.24 -25.22
CA PRO A 144 -3.24 -3.47 -26.12
C PRO A 144 -4.58 -3.32 -25.41
N PRO A 145 -5.22 -2.39 -25.47
CA PRO A 145 -5.81 -1.17 -25.54
C PRO A 145 -5.50 -0.14 -24.42
N PHE A 146 -4.54 -0.41 -23.56
CA PHE A 146 -4.10 0.56 -22.55
C PHE A 146 -3.05 1.49 -23.17
N ASP A 147 -3.48 2.35 -24.11
CA ASP A 147 -2.63 3.40 -24.64
C ASP A 147 -2.44 4.50 -23.59
N THR A 148 -1.23 4.57 -23.06
CA THR A 148 -0.86 5.50 -21.99
C THR A 148 -0.75 6.94 -22.46
N ALA A 149 -0.73 7.20 -23.76
CA ALA A 149 -0.62 8.56 -24.29
C ALA A 149 -1.92 9.37 -24.16
N THR A 150 -3.06 8.70 -24.06
CA THR A 150 -4.38 9.35 -24.08
C THR A 150 -5.24 9.12 -22.85
N ALA A 151 -4.89 8.18 -21.96
CA ALA A 151 -5.71 7.81 -20.81
C ALA A 151 -4.90 7.75 -19.49
N LEU A 152 -5.50 8.26 -18.42
CA LEU A 152 -4.96 8.05 -17.07
C LEU A 152 -5.27 6.60 -16.64
N VAL A 153 -4.27 5.74 -16.74
CA VAL A 153 -4.33 4.38 -16.24
C VAL A 153 -4.05 4.39 -14.75
N ASN A 154 -4.87 3.70 -13.95
CA ASN A 154 -4.53 3.34 -12.57
C ASN A 154 -4.27 1.83 -12.50
N ALA A 155 -3.55 1.40 -11.48
CA ALA A 155 -3.16 0.01 -11.35
C ALA A 155 -3.08 -0.42 -9.87
N ALA A 156 -3.21 -1.73 -9.66
CA ALA A 156 -3.02 -2.33 -8.33
C ALA A 156 -2.17 -3.60 -8.44
N VAL A 157 -1.29 -3.82 -7.48
CA VAL A 157 -0.51 -5.05 -7.35
C VAL A 157 -1.03 -5.89 -6.18
N LEU A 158 -1.06 -7.20 -6.36
CA LEU A 158 -1.54 -8.17 -5.39
C LEU A 158 -0.56 -9.32 -5.25
N ARG A 159 -0.50 -9.91 -4.07
CA ARG A 159 0.10 -11.24 -3.83
C ARG A 159 -0.92 -12.13 -3.16
N ASP A 160 -1.01 -13.38 -3.57
CA ASP A 160 -1.86 -14.38 -2.93
C ASP A 160 -1.41 -14.62 -1.48
N ALA A 161 -2.34 -15.00 -0.62
CA ALA A 161 -2.04 -15.39 0.74
C ALA A 161 -1.14 -16.65 0.74
N GLY A 162 0.06 -16.52 1.35
CA GLY A 162 1.03 -17.62 1.42
C GLY A 162 1.99 -17.74 0.23
N ASP A 163 1.75 -17.04 -0.87
CA ASP A 163 2.65 -17.00 -2.03
C ASP A 163 3.46 -15.69 -2.03
N VAL A 164 4.77 -15.81 -1.81
CA VAL A 164 5.68 -14.66 -1.84
C VAL A 164 6.41 -14.51 -3.17
N GLN A 165 6.29 -15.49 -4.06
CA GLN A 165 7.00 -15.51 -5.34
C GLN A 165 6.16 -14.94 -6.47
N HIS A 166 4.85 -15.20 -6.46
CA HIS A 166 3.95 -14.75 -7.51
C HIS A 166 3.16 -13.52 -7.11
N PHE A 167 2.78 -12.76 -8.11
CA PHE A 167 1.97 -11.57 -7.97
C PHE A 167 0.98 -11.44 -9.15
N GLN A 168 0.00 -10.60 -8.96
CA GLN A 168 -0.96 -10.19 -9.99
C GLN A 168 -0.91 -8.66 -10.11
N VAL A 169 -1.17 -8.16 -11.31
CA VAL A 169 -1.33 -6.71 -11.55
C VAL A 169 -2.68 -6.50 -12.22
N VAL A 170 -3.47 -5.60 -11.70
CA VAL A 170 -4.73 -5.18 -12.33
C VAL A 170 -4.57 -3.76 -12.82
N LEU A 171 -4.80 -3.56 -14.12
CA LEU A 171 -4.90 -2.22 -14.72
C LEU A 171 -6.36 -1.83 -14.82
N ALA A 172 -6.65 -0.55 -14.55
CA ALA A 172 -7.97 0.02 -14.69
C ALA A 172 -7.88 1.41 -15.34
N VAL A 173 -8.77 1.69 -16.27
CA VAL A 173 -8.88 2.98 -16.95
C VAL A 173 -10.35 3.31 -17.17
N ALA A 174 -10.70 4.58 -17.17
CA ALA A 174 -11.96 5.07 -17.68
C ALA A 174 -11.68 5.99 -18.86
N GLY A 175 -12.38 5.77 -19.95
CA GLY A 175 -12.22 6.52 -21.20
C GLY A 175 -13.55 6.79 -21.86
N THR A 176 -13.60 7.85 -22.66
CA THR A 176 -14.78 8.23 -23.44
C THR A 176 -14.51 7.88 -24.90
N ASP A 177 -15.42 7.16 -25.52
CA ASP A 177 -15.35 6.84 -26.96
C ASP A 177 -15.76 8.04 -27.85
N ALA A 178 -15.70 7.86 -29.16
CA ALA A 178 -16.06 8.89 -30.13
C ALA A 178 -17.53 9.34 -30.07
N GLU A 179 -18.39 8.54 -29.45
CA GLU A 179 -19.83 8.82 -29.25
C GLU A 179 -20.12 9.40 -27.86
N TYR A 180 -19.07 9.81 -27.13
CA TYR A 180 -19.15 10.35 -25.75
C TYR A 180 -19.66 9.36 -24.69
N HIS A 181 -19.67 8.06 -24.98
CA HIS A 181 -19.96 7.04 -23.99
C HIS A 181 -18.72 6.77 -23.13
N THR A 182 -18.84 6.98 -21.84
CA THR A 182 -17.76 6.67 -20.92
C THR A 182 -17.84 5.20 -20.49
N ARG A 183 -16.73 4.49 -20.63
CA ARG A 183 -16.60 3.09 -20.20
C ARG A 183 -15.40 2.93 -19.29
N ALA A 184 -15.51 2.08 -18.28
CA ALA A 184 -14.36 1.57 -17.56
C ALA A 184 -13.88 0.27 -18.21
N LEU A 185 -12.57 0.13 -18.29
CA LEU A 185 -11.87 -1.05 -18.78
C LEU A 185 -10.93 -1.55 -17.70
N ALA A 186 -10.80 -2.86 -17.55
CA ALA A 186 -9.76 -3.47 -16.72
C ALA A 186 -9.25 -4.78 -17.30
N CYS A 187 -8.02 -5.14 -16.98
CA CYS A 187 -7.48 -6.46 -17.22
C CYS A 187 -6.49 -6.84 -16.12
N MET A 188 -6.25 -8.13 -15.92
CA MET A 188 -5.41 -8.68 -14.89
C MET A 188 -4.26 -9.50 -15.47
N TYR A 189 -3.03 -9.19 -15.03
CA TYR A 189 -1.83 -9.96 -15.33
C TYR A 189 -1.55 -10.96 -14.19
N SER A 190 -1.07 -12.14 -14.56
CA SER A 190 -0.59 -13.14 -13.61
C SER A 190 0.88 -13.45 -13.85
N SER A 191 1.74 -13.26 -12.87
CA SER A 191 3.16 -13.65 -12.96
C SER A 191 3.38 -15.18 -12.98
N LYS A 192 2.36 -15.98 -12.63
CA LYS A 192 2.41 -17.45 -12.75
C LYS A 192 2.37 -17.89 -14.21
N THR A 193 1.57 -17.21 -15.03
CA THR A 193 1.42 -17.53 -16.46
C THR A 193 2.27 -16.65 -17.36
N GLY A 194 2.69 -15.47 -16.87
CA GLY A 194 3.35 -14.45 -17.67
C GLY A 194 2.42 -13.73 -18.66
N LEU A 195 1.11 -13.85 -18.51
CA LEU A 195 0.12 -13.37 -19.48
C LEU A 195 -0.89 -12.42 -18.83
N TRP A 196 -1.39 -11.49 -19.67
CA TRP A 196 -2.58 -10.72 -19.38
C TRP A 196 -3.83 -11.57 -19.67
N GLY A 197 -4.82 -11.48 -18.78
CA GLY A 197 -6.14 -12.08 -18.95
C GLY A 197 -7.02 -11.28 -19.90
N ASN A 198 -8.30 -11.64 -19.96
CA ASN A 198 -9.28 -10.98 -20.81
C ASN A 198 -9.52 -9.52 -20.37
N LEU A 199 -9.70 -8.66 -21.38
CA LEU A 199 -10.19 -7.31 -21.16
C LEU A 199 -11.67 -7.36 -20.79
N VAL A 200 -12.01 -6.76 -19.66
CA VAL A 200 -13.40 -6.57 -19.21
C VAL A 200 -13.78 -5.11 -19.24
N SER A 201 -15.05 -4.82 -19.54
CA SER A 201 -15.54 -3.45 -19.61
C SER A 201 -16.93 -3.30 -19.01
N THR A 202 -17.21 -2.11 -18.47
CA THR A 202 -18.53 -1.72 -17.99
C THR A 202 -18.85 -0.28 -18.40
N PRO A 203 -20.09 0.05 -18.78
CA PRO A 203 -20.47 1.43 -19.00
C PRO A 203 -20.44 2.21 -17.68
N ILE A 204 -20.04 3.48 -17.75
CA ILE A 204 -20.10 4.41 -16.64
C ILE A 204 -21.32 5.31 -16.86
N PRO A 205 -22.27 5.34 -15.91
CA PRO A 205 -23.45 6.19 -16.03
C PRO A 205 -23.06 7.67 -16.14
N TYR A 206 -23.69 8.37 -17.05
CA TYR A 206 -23.58 9.83 -17.14
C TYR A 206 -24.43 10.48 -16.04
N GLN A 207 -23.87 11.45 -15.32
CA GLN A 207 -24.59 12.27 -14.36
C GLN A 207 -24.73 13.71 -14.91
N ALA A 208 -25.95 14.19 -15.00
CA ALA A 208 -26.25 15.56 -15.42
C ALA A 208 -25.96 16.57 -14.28
N ASN A 209 -24.73 16.63 -13.82
CA ASN A 209 -24.30 17.49 -12.71
C ASN A 209 -23.66 18.81 -13.16
N GLY A 210 -23.74 19.12 -14.46
CA GLY A 210 -23.16 20.32 -15.05
C GLY A 210 -21.64 20.24 -15.34
N TYR A 211 -20.93 19.23 -14.83
CA TYR A 211 -19.53 19.01 -15.15
C TYR A 211 -19.38 18.27 -16.48
N ARG A 212 -18.71 18.91 -17.45
CA ARG A 212 -18.40 18.29 -18.77
C ARG A 212 -17.06 17.55 -18.78
N ILE A 213 -16.46 17.27 -17.61
CA ILE A 213 -15.18 16.60 -17.50
C ILE A 213 -15.43 15.09 -17.60
N PRO A 214 -14.74 14.35 -18.50
CA PRO A 214 -14.85 12.91 -18.58
C PRO A 214 -14.60 12.24 -17.22
N THR A 215 -15.32 11.16 -16.95
CA THR A 215 -15.06 10.36 -15.75
C THR A 215 -13.74 9.60 -15.91
N LEU A 216 -12.90 9.68 -14.90
CA LEU A 216 -11.56 9.04 -14.85
C LEU A 216 -11.45 8.17 -13.61
N VAL A 217 -10.63 7.11 -13.71
CA VAL A 217 -10.15 6.39 -12.52
C VAL A 217 -9.11 7.29 -11.83
N TYR A 218 -9.42 7.70 -10.60
CA TYR A 218 -8.55 8.63 -9.89
C TYR A 218 -7.25 7.97 -9.44
N THR A 219 -6.28 8.78 -9.14
CA THR A 219 -4.89 8.38 -8.93
C THR A 219 -4.57 7.89 -7.52
N ASP A 220 -5.57 7.80 -6.64
CA ASP A 220 -5.43 7.22 -5.32
C ASP A 220 -5.16 5.70 -5.41
N ASP A 221 -4.58 5.13 -4.36
CA ASP A 221 -4.37 3.69 -4.27
C ASP A 221 -5.71 2.95 -4.35
N ALA A 222 -5.74 1.86 -5.10
CA ALA A 222 -6.86 0.93 -5.03
C ALA A 222 -7.00 0.38 -3.61
N VAL A 223 -8.20 0.09 -3.18
CA VAL A 223 -8.47 -0.56 -1.89
C VAL A 223 -8.89 -2.01 -2.14
N LEU A 224 -8.27 -2.94 -1.43
CA LEU A 224 -8.62 -4.36 -1.49
C LEU A 224 -9.50 -4.72 -0.29
N ASP A 225 -10.72 -5.18 -0.54
CA ASP A 225 -11.56 -5.79 0.49
C ASP A 225 -12.18 -7.10 -0.03
N GLY A 226 -11.94 -8.18 0.70
CA GLY A 226 -12.31 -9.51 0.24
C GLY A 226 -11.64 -9.87 -1.09
N ASP A 227 -12.45 -10.19 -2.09
CA ASP A 227 -12.00 -10.55 -3.43
C ASP A 227 -12.21 -9.41 -4.45
N SER A 228 -12.41 -8.17 -4.00
CA SER A 228 -12.65 -7.02 -4.86
C SER A 228 -11.64 -5.90 -4.64
N LEU A 229 -11.23 -5.26 -5.75
CA LEU A 229 -10.48 -4.01 -5.79
C LEU A 229 -11.43 -2.85 -6.05
N TYR A 230 -11.19 -1.74 -5.36
CA TYR A 230 -12.01 -0.55 -5.45
C TYR A 230 -11.17 0.68 -5.76
N TRP A 231 -11.52 1.42 -6.82
CA TRP A 231 -10.91 2.71 -7.17
C TRP A 231 -11.93 3.83 -7.12
N LYS A 232 -11.49 5.00 -6.74
CA LYS A 232 -12.29 6.22 -6.82
C LYS A 232 -12.45 6.66 -8.28
N LEU A 233 -13.66 6.99 -8.68
CA LEU A 233 -13.99 7.66 -9.93
C LEU A 233 -14.19 9.16 -9.66
N VAL A 234 -13.69 9.99 -10.57
CA VAL A 234 -13.83 11.45 -10.53
C VAL A 234 -14.18 12.00 -11.91
N GLY A 235 -14.77 13.18 -11.96
CA GLY A 235 -15.22 13.83 -13.19
C GLY A 235 -16.72 13.95 -13.25
N ASN A 236 -17.34 13.65 -14.38
CA ASN A 236 -18.80 13.70 -14.52
C ASN A 236 -19.52 12.80 -13.51
N LEU A 237 -19.01 11.59 -13.28
CA LEU A 237 -19.46 10.73 -12.18
C LEU A 237 -18.41 10.73 -11.06
N ILE A 238 -18.84 11.05 -9.84
CA ILE A 238 -18.08 10.73 -8.63
C ILE A 238 -18.65 9.43 -8.07
N GLY A 239 -17.79 8.40 -7.99
CA GLY A 239 -18.22 7.05 -7.65
C GLY A 239 -17.05 6.14 -7.32
N ILE A 240 -17.31 4.84 -7.37
CA ILE A 240 -16.32 3.80 -7.13
C ILE A 240 -16.40 2.79 -8.26
N LEU A 241 -15.25 2.44 -8.83
CA LEU A 241 -15.11 1.31 -9.73
C LEU A 241 -14.72 0.09 -8.90
N GLU A 242 -15.50 -0.98 -9.00
CA GLU A 242 -15.23 -2.28 -8.39
C GLU A 242 -14.74 -3.25 -9.46
N PHE A 243 -13.66 -4.00 -9.17
CA PHE A 243 -13.21 -5.14 -9.94
C PHE A 243 -13.23 -6.39 -9.05
N ASP A 244 -14.11 -7.34 -9.36
CA ASP A 244 -14.17 -8.65 -8.70
C ASP A 244 -13.05 -9.54 -9.28
N LEU A 245 -12.07 -9.89 -8.46
CA LEU A 245 -10.88 -10.65 -8.85
C LEU A 245 -11.21 -12.10 -9.24
N LYS A 246 -12.24 -12.70 -8.64
CA LYS A 246 -12.65 -14.07 -8.94
C LYS A 246 -13.49 -14.18 -10.19
N LYS A 247 -14.50 -13.31 -10.30
CA LYS A 247 -15.41 -13.30 -11.44
C LYS A 247 -14.82 -12.57 -12.64
N GLN A 248 -13.79 -11.75 -12.43
CA GLN A 248 -13.22 -10.85 -13.43
C GLN A 248 -14.30 -9.98 -14.08
N THR A 249 -15.06 -9.27 -13.24
CA THR A 249 -16.13 -8.37 -13.66
C THR A 249 -15.94 -6.99 -13.08
N LEU A 250 -16.41 -5.98 -13.81
CA LEU A 250 -16.43 -4.59 -13.39
C LEU A 250 -17.85 -4.16 -13.01
N ALA A 251 -17.94 -3.35 -11.96
CA ALA A 251 -19.18 -2.68 -11.57
C ALA A 251 -18.90 -1.22 -11.15
N VAL A 252 -19.89 -0.36 -11.33
CA VAL A 252 -19.83 1.03 -10.86
C VAL A 252 -20.77 1.17 -9.67
N ILE A 253 -20.21 1.68 -8.57
CA ILE A 253 -20.94 1.92 -7.32
C ILE A 253 -21.10 3.43 -7.15
N GLN A 254 -22.33 3.88 -7.02
CA GLN A 254 -22.63 5.27 -6.71
C GLN A 254 -22.35 5.57 -5.24
N VAL A 255 -21.80 6.76 -4.98
CA VAL A 255 -21.63 7.30 -3.64
C VAL A 255 -22.80 8.21 -3.26
N PRO A 256 -23.06 8.45 -1.96
CA PRO A 256 -24.13 9.38 -1.55
C PRO A 256 -23.91 10.78 -2.13
N VAL A 257 -24.97 11.37 -2.71
CA VAL A 257 -24.88 12.65 -3.45
C VAL A 257 -24.56 13.83 -2.54
N ASP A 258 -24.98 13.79 -1.28
CA ASP A 258 -24.79 14.87 -0.29
C ASP A 258 -23.32 15.11 0.11
N ILE A 259 -22.41 14.28 -0.43
CA ILE A 259 -21.00 14.26 -0.06
C ILE A 259 -20.14 15.13 -1.00
N LEU A 260 -20.65 15.63 -2.12
CA LEU A 260 -19.84 15.94 -3.29
C LEU A 260 -19.23 17.35 -3.37
N GLU A 261 -19.72 18.34 -2.60
CA GLU A 261 -19.26 19.72 -2.78
C GLU A 261 -18.05 20.09 -1.89
N GLY A 262 -16.92 20.43 -2.55
CA GLY A 262 -15.77 21.09 -1.92
C GLY A 262 -14.93 20.20 -0.96
N ASN A 263 -15.03 18.89 -1.06
CA ASN A 263 -14.62 17.95 -0.03
C ASN A 263 -13.62 16.89 -0.54
N SER A 264 -12.84 16.31 0.37
CA SER A 264 -11.90 15.24 0.06
C SER A 264 -12.52 13.88 0.37
N LEU A 265 -12.53 12.98 -0.61
CA LEU A 265 -13.08 11.62 -0.51
C LEU A 265 -11.99 10.57 -0.66
N GLN A 266 -11.97 9.57 0.20
CA GLN A 266 -11.09 8.39 0.16
C GLN A 266 -11.91 7.11 0.25
N VAL A 267 -11.70 6.20 -0.69
CA VAL A 267 -12.17 4.82 -0.57
C VAL A 267 -11.33 4.11 0.47
N MET A 268 -11.96 3.33 1.36
CA MET A 268 -11.28 2.65 2.45
C MET A 268 -11.99 1.35 2.83
N ARG A 269 -11.38 0.56 3.69
CA ARG A 269 -12.08 -0.52 4.38
C ARG A 269 -12.93 0.04 5.52
N ALA A 270 -14.16 -0.40 5.63
CA ALA A 270 -15.00 -0.06 6.77
C ALA A 270 -14.57 -0.82 8.03
N GLU A 271 -14.86 -0.25 9.19
CA GLU A 271 -14.71 -0.96 10.48
C GLU A 271 -15.52 -2.26 10.46
N GLY A 272 -14.84 -3.38 10.80
CA GLY A 272 -15.43 -4.71 10.73
C GLY A 272 -15.49 -5.32 9.32
N GLY A 273 -14.80 -4.72 8.35
CA GLY A 273 -14.71 -5.18 6.96
C GLY A 273 -15.81 -4.63 6.05
N GLY A 274 -15.65 -4.84 4.77
CA GLY A 274 -16.50 -4.31 3.71
C GLY A 274 -16.05 -2.94 3.21
N LEU A 275 -16.67 -2.50 2.11
CA LEU A 275 -16.37 -1.22 1.49
C LEU A 275 -16.81 -0.05 2.37
N GLY A 276 -15.91 0.89 2.56
CA GLY A 276 -16.13 2.14 3.28
C GLY A 276 -15.69 3.37 2.51
N LEU A 277 -16.12 4.53 2.99
CA LEU A 277 -15.71 5.84 2.50
C LEU A 277 -15.34 6.72 3.69
N LEU A 278 -14.23 7.41 3.56
CA LEU A 278 -13.86 8.52 4.41
C LEU A 278 -14.08 9.81 3.62
N PHE A 279 -14.83 10.68 4.21
CA PHE A 279 -15.17 11.96 3.68
C PHE A 279 -14.71 13.07 4.64
N VAL A 280 -13.90 14.00 4.16
CA VAL A 280 -13.40 15.13 4.95
C VAL A 280 -14.03 16.40 4.43
N SER A 281 -14.88 17.01 5.26
CA SER A 281 -15.55 18.28 4.98
C SER A 281 -14.67 19.45 5.41
N ASN A 282 -14.49 20.39 4.49
CA ASN A 282 -13.74 21.62 4.74
C ASN A 282 -14.60 22.75 5.32
N SER A 283 -15.92 22.64 5.26
CA SER A 283 -16.85 23.64 5.80
C SER A 283 -17.00 23.56 7.32
N ASP A 284 -17.10 22.33 7.85
CA ASP A 284 -17.33 22.08 9.27
C ASP A 284 -16.18 21.32 9.95
N TYR A 285 -15.07 21.06 9.21
CA TYR A 285 -13.90 20.34 9.71
C TYR A 285 -14.24 18.97 10.32
N THR A 286 -15.18 18.26 9.71
CA THR A 286 -15.56 16.91 10.12
C THR A 286 -15.03 15.85 9.16
N ALA A 287 -14.66 14.70 9.72
CA ALA A 287 -14.45 13.47 8.96
C ALA A 287 -15.63 12.54 9.20
N ARG A 288 -16.27 12.10 8.12
CA ARG A 288 -17.42 11.21 8.15
C ARG A 288 -17.02 9.87 7.54
N LEU A 289 -17.21 8.79 8.29
CA LEU A 289 -16.93 7.44 7.85
C LEU A 289 -18.25 6.78 7.49
N TRP A 290 -18.34 6.32 6.26
CA TRP A 290 -19.50 5.63 5.73
C TRP A 290 -19.18 4.17 5.48
N LYS A 291 -20.15 3.30 5.67
CA LYS A 291 -20.07 1.86 5.40
C LYS A 291 -21.14 1.46 4.42
N ARG A 292 -20.75 0.66 3.42
CA ARG A 292 -21.71 0.03 2.52
C ARG A 292 -22.29 -1.21 3.19
N LYS A 293 -23.61 -1.28 3.27
CA LYS A 293 -24.35 -2.43 3.79
C LYS A 293 -25.28 -2.99 2.71
N THR A 294 -25.41 -4.30 2.68
CA THR A 294 -26.39 -4.98 1.84
C THR A 294 -27.49 -5.53 2.75
N ASN A 295 -28.74 -5.18 2.47
CA ASN A 295 -29.88 -5.66 3.24
C ASN A 295 -30.22 -7.12 2.88
N ARG A 296 -31.22 -7.69 3.56
CA ARG A 296 -31.69 -9.08 3.36
C ARG A 296 -32.23 -9.33 1.95
N HIS A 297 -32.58 -8.29 1.21
CA HIS A 297 -33.10 -8.35 -0.16
C HIS A 297 -32.02 -8.12 -1.23
N GLY A 298 -30.73 -8.07 -0.82
CA GLY A 298 -29.61 -7.85 -1.74
C GLY A 298 -29.41 -6.39 -2.17
N VAL A 299 -30.19 -5.45 -1.64
CA VAL A 299 -30.05 -4.03 -1.95
C VAL A 299 -28.94 -3.41 -1.09
N ALA A 300 -27.95 -2.83 -1.75
CA ALA A 300 -26.83 -2.16 -1.09
C ALA A 300 -27.16 -0.67 -0.84
N SER A 301 -26.83 -0.18 0.34
CA SER A 301 -26.99 1.22 0.73
C SER A 301 -25.80 1.70 1.54
N TRP A 302 -25.62 3.01 1.64
CA TRP A 302 -24.61 3.63 2.47
C TRP A 302 -25.21 4.06 3.81
N GLU A 303 -24.48 3.78 4.88
CA GLU A 303 -24.82 4.17 6.25
C GLU A 303 -23.68 4.95 6.86
N LEU A 304 -23.97 6.08 7.50
CA LEU A 304 -23.01 6.84 8.28
C LEU A 304 -22.63 6.05 9.53
N ALA A 305 -21.40 5.55 9.58
CA ALA A 305 -20.93 4.76 10.71
C ALA A 305 -20.37 5.65 11.84
N ARG A 306 -19.67 6.73 11.49
CA ARG A 306 -19.01 7.60 12.47
C ARG A 306 -18.80 9.00 11.92
N SER A 307 -18.87 10.00 12.80
CA SER A 307 -18.46 11.38 12.53
C SER A 307 -17.41 11.82 13.54
N ILE A 308 -16.34 12.48 13.08
CA ILE A 308 -15.19 12.91 13.87
C ILE A 308 -14.99 14.40 13.65
N ASP A 309 -15.01 15.19 14.70
CA ASP A 309 -14.65 16.61 14.67
C ASP A 309 -13.12 16.73 14.61
N LEU A 310 -12.60 17.01 13.42
CA LEU A 310 -11.16 17.16 13.16
C LEU A 310 -10.63 18.48 13.77
N GLY A 311 -11.43 19.53 13.78
CA GLY A 311 -11.02 20.80 14.37
C GLY A 311 -10.70 20.63 15.85
N LYS A 312 -11.57 19.92 16.58
CA LYS A 312 -11.39 19.59 18.01
C LYS A 312 -10.29 18.54 18.21
N LEU A 313 -10.29 17.46 17.42
CA LEU A 313 -9.30 16.38 17.53
C LEU A 313 -7.87 16.90 17.36
N LEU A 314 -7.65 17.80 16.41
CA LEU A 314 -6.34 18.33 16.06
C LEU A 314 -6.02 19.62 16.78
N SER A 315 -6.95 20.15 17.59
CA SER A 315 -6.83 21.44 18.31
C SER A 315 -6.42 22.58 17.37
N LEU A 316 -7.10 22.67 16.21
CA LEU A 316 -6.78 23.71 15.21
C LEU A 316 -7.32 25.06 15.65
N GLU A 317 -6.44 26.06 15.73
CA GLU A 317 -6.83 27.44 15.94
C GLU A 317 -7.59 28.01 14.73
N PRO A 318 -8.41 29.05 14.89
CA PRO A 318 -9.20 29.63 13.79
C PRO A 318 -8.36 30.00 12.54
N GLU A 319 -7.14 30.52 12.74
CA GLU A 319 -6.22 30.89 11.67
C GLU A 319 -5.60 29.69 10.95
N GLU A 320 -5.61 28.52 11.58
CA GLU A 320 -5.11 27.22 11.05
C GLU A 320 -6.18 26.45 10.30
N LYS A 321 -7.43 26.92 10.32
CA LYS A 321 -8.56 26.30 9.61
C LYS A 321 -8.48 26.61 8.12
N ARG A 322 -7.65 25.87 7.41
CA ARG A 322 -7.51 25.88 5.96
C ARG A 322 -7.96 24.54 5.37
N PRO A 323 -8.22 24.45 4.06
CA PRO A 323 -8.67 23.20 3.47
C PRO A 323 -7.79 22.02 3.88
N LEU A 324 -8.44 20.96 4.34
CA LEU A 324 -7.82 19.68 4.67
C LEU A 324 -7.83 18.81 3.42
N MET A 325 -6.73 18.09 3.15
CA MET A 325 -6.65 17.21 2.00
C MET A 325 -6.15 15.83 2.43
N ILE A 326 -6.83 14.80 1.95
CA ILE A 326 -6.36 13.42 2.13
C ILE A 326 -5.25 13.18 1.11
N LEU A 327 -4.07 12.78 1.60
CA LEU A 327 -2.89 12.51 0.79
C LEU A 327 -2.62 11.02 0.57
N GLY A 328 -3.32 10.14 1.28
CA GLY A 328 -3.20 8.70 1.15
C GLY A 328 -3.84 7.95 2.32
N TYR A 329 -3.94 6.63 2.17
CA TYR A 329 -4.54 5.74 3.16
C TYR A 329 -3.70 4.47 3.30
N ALA A 330 -3.22 4.18 4.52
CA ALA A 330 -2.52 2.95 4.86
C ALA A 330 -3.52 1.86 5.21
N GLU A 331 -3.71 0.93 4.27
CA GLU A 331 -4.77 -0.07 4.32
C GLU A 331 -4.62 -1.06 5.48
N GLN A 332 -3.38 -1.55 5.74
CA GLN A 332 -3.12 -2.53 6.80
C GLN A 332 -3.09 -1.89 8.19
N ASN A 333 -2.65 -0.65 8.27
CA ASN A 333 -2.59 0.10 9.53
C ASN A 333 -3.86 0.91 9.79
N ASN A 334 -4.85 0.90 8.90
CA ASN A 334 -6.09 1.67 8.98
C ASN A 334 -5.85 3.13 9.39
N ALA A 335 -4.91 3.79 8.69
CA ALA A 335 -4.50 5.16 8.98
C ALA A 335 -4.59 6.05 7.76
N VAL A 336 -5.11 7.26 7.92
CA VAL A 336 -5.22 8.28 6.88
C VAL A 336 -4.10 9.31 7.03
N PHE A 337 -3.59 9.81 5.91
CA PHE A 337 -2.65 10.90 5.84
C PHE A 337 -3.37 12.17 5.42
N LEU A 338 -3.39 13.13 6.31
CA LEU A 338 -4.11 14.38 6.14
C LEU A 338 -3.10 15.52 6.05
N TRP A 339 -3.17 16.26 4.95
CA TRP A 339 -2.48 17.54 4.86
C TRP A 339 -3.25 18.61 5.60
N THR A 340 -2.53 19.40 6.39
CA THR A 340 -3.02 20.53 7.13
C THR A 340 -1.97 21.67 7.04
N VAL A 341 -2.34 22.87 7.39
CA VAL A 341 -1.40 24.02 7.44
C VAL A 341 -0.24 23.78 8.41
N ILE A 342 -0.47 22.99 9.47
CA ILE A 342 0.58 22.66 10.45
C ILE A 342 1.49 21.52 9.99
N GLY A 343 1.17 20.85 8.89
CA GLY A 343 1.93 19.75 8.27
C GLY A 343 1.09 18.54 7.93
N VAL A 344 1.76 17.46 7.51
CA VAL A 344 1.13 16.18 7.25
C VAL A 344 0.95 15.42 8.56
N LEU A 345 -0.28 15.03 8.84
CA LEU A 345 -0.66 14.25 10.00
C LEU A 345 -1.07 12.84 9.58
N MET A 346 -0.63 11.84 10.31
CA MET A 346 -1.16 10.48 10.25
C MET A 346 -2.19 10.32 11.36
N ILE A 347 -3.41 9.94 11.02
CA ILE A 347 -4.50 9.71 11.96
C ILE A 347 -4.90 8.25 11.89
N GLN A 348 -4.79 7.55 13.00
CA GLN A 348 -5.29 6.19 13.18
C GLN A 348 -6.81 6.24 13.33
N LEU A 349 -7.55 5.68 12.39
CA LEU A 349 -9.00 5.86 12.35
C LEU A 349 -9.75 5.19 13.51
N GLU A 350 -9.27 4.04 13.98
CA GLU A 350 -9.89 3.32 15.09
C GLU A 350 -9.68 4.03 16.42
N SER A 351 -8.43 4.36 16.78
CA SER A 351 -8.07 4.91 18.08
C SER A 351 -8.10 6.43 18.14
N LEU A 352 -8.23 7.11 17.00
CA LEU A 352 -8.12 8.56 16.82
C LEU A 352 -6.79 9.16 17.30
N LYS A 353 -5.78 8.33 17.50
CA LYS A 353 -4.42 8.82 17.77
C LYS A 353 -3.85 9.42 16.52
N PHE A 354 -3.23 10.56 16.65
CA PHE A 354 -2.57 11.19 15.52
C PHE A 354 -1.11 11.51 15.82
N LYS A 355 -0.33 11.63 14.73
CA LYS A 355 1.09 11.95 14.78
C LYS A 355 1.43 12.86 13.62
N LYS A 356 2.15 13.95 13.91
CA LYS A 356 2.75 14.80 12.90
C LYS A 356 3.96 14.11 12.28
N LEU A 357 3.99 14.02 10.95
CA LEU A 357 5.05 13.34 10.21
C LEU A 357 6.11 14.34 9.73
N PHE A 358 5.72 15.27 8.87
CA PHE A 358 6.61 16.28 8.29
C PHE A 358 5.81 17.50 7.83
N LYS A 359 6.52 18.59 7.50
CA LYS A 359 5.93 19.76 6.82
C LYS A 359 6.20 19.66 5.33
N THR A 360 5.21 19.97 4.53
CA THR A 360 5.35 20.13 3.07
C THR A 360 4.38 21.20 2.57
N MET A 361 4.81 21.91 1.54
CA MET A 361 3.98 22.87 0.81
C MET A 361 3.47 22.28 -0.50
N THR A 362 3.95 21.09 -0.88
CA THR A 362 3.51 20.40 -2.09
C THR A 362 2.40 19.41 -1.78
N PHE A 363 1.37 19.45 -2.61
CA PHE A 363 0.27 18.47 -2.58
C PHE A 363 0.65 17.34 -3.53
N SER A 364 1.07 16.21 -2.97
CA SER A 364 1.33 15.00 -3.71
C SER A 364 0.58 13.86 -3.03
N HIS A 365 0.09 12.93 -3.83
CA HIS A 365 -0.42 11.68 -3.28
C HIS A 365 0.76 10.84 -2.77
N TYR A 366 0.64 10.32 -1.56
CA TYR A 366 1.64 9.47 -0.93
C TYR A 366 1.11 8.03 -0.85
N HIS A 367 1.92 7.10 -1.36
CA HIS A 367 1.66 5.67 -1.30
C HIS A 367 2.29 5.09 -0.04
N PRO A 368 1.51 4.69 0.98
CA PRO A 368 2.05 4.10 2.20
C PRO A 368 2.75 2.79 1.91
N PHE A 369 3.98 2.64 2.41
CA PHE A 369 4.73 1.40 2.25
C PHE A 369 4.70 0.60 3.56
N GLU A 370 3.84 -0.39 3.57
CA GLU A 370 3.60 -1.31 4.68
C GLU A 370 4.30 -2.63 4.38
N SER A 371 5.40 -2.91 5.06
CA SER A 371 6.19 -4.12 4.81
C SER A 371 7.02 -4.54 6.02
N VAL A 372 7.39 -5.82 6.05
CA VAL A 372 8.33 -6.36 7.01
C VAL A 372 9.74 -6.21 6.46
N TYR A 373 10.55 -5.39 7.13
CA TYR A 373 11.93 -5.09 6.78
C TYR A 373 12.86 -5.37 7.96
N SER A 374 14.07 -5.88 7.67
CA SER A 374 15.14 -6.04 8.66
C SER A 374 16.46 -5.55 8.07
N ALA A 375 17.12 -4.65 8.78
CA ALA A 375 18.37 -4.04 8.33
C ALA A 375 19.54 -5.03 8.14
N GLY A 376 19.45 -6.23 8.74
CA GLY A 376 20.50 -7.28 8.65
C GLY A 376 20.39 -8.19 7.44
N ASN A 377 19.24 -8.22 6.74
CA ASN A 377 18.96 -9.21 5.68
C ASN A 377 19.00 -8.64 4.26
N SER A 378 19.53 -7.45 4.10
CA SER A 378 19.69 -6.87 2.78
C SER A 378 21.00 -7.31 2.16
N MET A 379 20.95 -7.83 0.92
CA MET A 379 22.13 -8.05 0.10
C MET A 379 23.00 -6.78 0.07
N PRO A 380 24.33 -6.88 0.20
CA PRO A 380 25.19 -5.73 0.00
C PRO A 380 24.97 -5.22 -1.43
N TYR A 381 24.57 -3.97 -1.58
CA TYR A 381 24.62 -3.29 -2.86
C TYR A 381 26.05 -3.40 -3.39
N ILE A 382 26.23 -4.05 -4.53
CA ILE A 382 27.44 -3.90 -5.31
C ILE A 382 27.41 -2.47 -5.84
N VAL A 383 28.04 -1.56 -5.12
CA VAL A 383 28.37 -0.23 -5.64
C VAL A 383 29.36 -0.49 -6.77
N GLY A 384 28.86 -0.47 -8.00
CA GLY A 384 29.71 -0.44 -9.18
C GLY A 384 30.54 0.83 -9.11
N THR A 385 31.79 0.70 -8.68
CA THR A 385 32.80 1.77 -8.78
C THR A 385 33.11 1.98 -10.25
N THR A 386 32.32 2.79 -10.94
CA THR A 386 32.77 3.48 -12.15
C THR A 386 33.80 4.53 -11.70
N LYS A 387 35.07 4.23 -11.90
CA LYS A 387 36.14 5.21 -11.81
C LYS A 387 35.80 6.41 -12.72
N PRO A 388 35.97 7.66 -12.26
CA PRO A 388 35.86 8.80 -13.16
C PRO A 388 37.03 8.73 -14.15
N GLY A 389 36.72 8.49 -15.42
CA GLY A 389 37.68 8.68 -16.50
C GLY A 389 37.95 10.16 -16.67
N TYR A 390 39.18 10.57 -16.35
CA TYR A 390 39.72 11.85 -16.78
C TYR A 390 39.75 11.89 -18.30
N PHE A 391 38.98 12.78 -18.91
CA PHE A 391 39.27 13.28 -20.25
C PHE A 391 39.90 14.66 -20.10
N SER A 392 41.23 14.70 -20.34
CA SER A 392 41.94 15.91 -20.75
C SER A 392 41.79 16.08 -22.25
N ILE A 393 41.51 17.23 -22.64
CA ILE A 393 41.77 18.16 -23.77
C ILE A 393 40.50 18.80 -24.21
#